data_22d546453a35dbf49a867de97a25b0a5
#
_entry.id   22d546453a35dbf49a867de97a25b0a5
#
_cell.length_a   1.000
_cell.length_b   1.000
_cell.length_c   1.000
_cell.angle_alpha   90.00
_cell.angle_beta   90.00
_cell.angle_gamma   90.00
#
_symmetry.space_group_name_H-M   'P 1'
#
loop_
_entity.id
_entity.type
_entity.pdbx_description
1 polymer ?
#
loop_
_entity_poly.entity_id
_entity_poly.type
_entity_poly.pdbx_seq_one_letter_code
_entity_poly.pdbx_strand_id
1 'polypeptide(L)'
;IQPSQSDYFQATKGGGHGDYHMIVLAPASVQEMASLTIKGFNLADKYRMTSMILADGTIGQMMEPISFEDAEIESYDKPWALTGTGMERKHNIVNSLYLKPDELERTNFARFEKYKTIEENEALYEAYRMEDAEICVVAFGIASRVAKNAVAAARSEGVKVGLIRPITLWPFPKKALRQAAEQVKAFVSVELNMGQMIED
;
A
#
# COMPACT_ATOMS: atom_id res chain seq x y z
N ILE A 1 -6.51 2.50 23.03
CA ILE A 1 -5.50 1.86 22.16
C ILE A 1 -4.47 2.91 21.80
N GLN A 2 -3.19 2.60 21.94
CA GLN A 2 -2.11 3.50 21.54
C GLN A 2 -1.81 3.29 20.06
N PRO A 3 -1.50 4.34 19.30
CA PRO A 3 -1.11 4.19 17.89
C PRO A 3 0.23 3.47 17.78
N SER A 4 0.34 2.56 16.81
CA SER A 4 1.57 1.87 16.47
C SER A 4 1.57 1.54 14.98
N GLN A 5 2.74 1.53 14.36
CA GLN A 5 2.95 1.14 12.97
C GLN A 5 3.94 -0.03 12.87
N SER A 6 4.02 -0.85 13.94
CA SER A 6 4.99 -1.95 14.04
C SER A 6 4.62 -3.20 13.22
N ASP A 7 3.42 -3.24 12.64
CA ASP A 7 2.99 -4.34 11.76
C ASP A 7 3.48 -4.16 10.30
N TYR A 8 4.25 -3.10 10.02
CA TYR A 8 4.73 -2.78 8.68
C TYR A 8 5.49 -3.95 8.05
N PHE A 9 6.48 -4.52 8.72
CA PHE A 9 7.24 -5.67 8.19
C PHE A 9 6.36 -6.89 8.00
N GLN A 10 5.47 -7.20 8.95
CA GLN A 10 4.55 -8.32 8.83
C GLN A 10 3.66 -8.18 7.60
N ALA A 11 3.20 -6.97 7.28
CA ALA A 11 2.37 -6.69 6.13
C ALA A 11 3.14 -6.68 4.80
N THR A 12 4.36 -6.12 4.77
CA THR A 12 5.10 -5.83 3.52
C THR A 12 6.18 -6.86 3.19
N LYS A 13 6.81 -7.47 4.21
CA LYS A 13 7.90 -8.46 4.03
C LYS A 13 7.44 -9.90 4.13
N GLY A 14 6.15 -10.13 4.43
CA GLY A 14 5.55 -11.45 4.61
C GLY A 14 5.42 -11.85 6.07
N GLY A 15 4.23 -12.33 6.44
CA GLY A 15 3.86 -12.72 7.80
C GLY A 15 4.04 -14.22 8.09
N GLY A 16 4.63 -14.98 7.20
CA GLY A 16 4.76 -16.44 7.34
C GLY A 16 5.64 -17.07 6.28
N HIS A 17 5.35 -18.33 5.96
CA HIS A 17 6.09 -19.08 4.95
C HIS A 17 5.75 -18.64 3.55
N GLY A 18 6.77 -18.52 2.72
CA GLY A 18 6.63 -18.48 1.27
C GLY A 18 6.87 -17.11 0.64
N ASP A 19 7.18 -17.13 -0.61
CA ASP A 19 7.54 -16.01 -1.49
C ASP A 19 6.29 -15.26 -1.95
N TYR A 20 5.55 -14.63 -1.03
CA TYR A 20 4.32 -13.92 -1.35
C TYR A 20 4.37 -12.46 -0.92
N HIS A 21 3.60 -11.63 -1.64
CA HIS A 21 3.26 -10.28 -1.25
C HIS A 21 1.75 -10.08 -1.27
N MET A 22 1.29 -9.10 -0.51
CA MET A 22 -0.07 -8.58 -0.56
C MET A 22 -0.02 -7.12 -0.99
N ILE A 23 -1.07 -6.62 -1.62
CA ILE A 23 -1.20 -5.18 -1.83
C ILE A 23 -1.58 -4.56 -0.48
N VAL A 24 -0.74 -3.66 0.04
CA VAL A 24 -0.93 -3.04 1.34
C VAL A 24 -1.20 -1.55 1.16
N LEU A 25 -2.37 -1.11 1.59
CA LEU A 25 -2.85 0.26 1.49
C LEU A 25 -2.91 0.89 2.88
N ALA A 26 -2.32 2.08 3.04
CA ALA A 26 -2.22 2.79 4.30
C ALA A 26 -3.03 4.10 4.26
N PRO A 27 -4.26 4.12 4.77
CA PRO A 27 -5.06 5.32 4.87
C PRO A 27 -4.48 6.32 5.89
N ALA A 28 -4.70 7.61 5.65
CA ALA A 28 -4.35 8.70 6.57
C ALA A 28 -5.59 9.47 7.08
N SER A 29 -6.80 9.06 6.70
CA SER A 29 -8.07 9.65 7.14
C SER A 29 -9.19 8.61 7.14
N VAL A 30 -10.32 8.95 7.77
CA VAL A 30 -11.51 8.09 7.76
C VAL A 30 -12.10 7.99 6.34
N GLN A 31 -12.05 9.08 5.56
CA GLN A 31 -12.45 9.03 4.14
C GLN A 31 -11.58 8.03 3.37
N GLU A 32 -10.26 8.03 3.58
CA GLU A 32 -9.38 7.07 2.92
C GLU A 32 -9.59 5.64 3.41
N MET A 33 -9.99 5.42 4.68
CA MET A 33 -10.39 4.08 5.14
C MET A 33 -11.49 3.50 4.24
N ALA A 34 -12.50 4.31 3.87
CA ALA A 34 -13.57 3.89 2.99
C ALA A 34 -13.10 3.74 1.53
N SER A 35 -12.48 4.77 0.95
CA SER A 35 -12.09 4.77 -0.46
C SER A 35 -10.99 3.77 -0.79
N LEU A 36 -9.97 3.62 0.08
CA LEU A 36 -8.93 2.62 -0.12
C LEU A 36 -9.43 1.18 0.13
N THR A 37 -10.49 0.99 0.93
CA THR A 37 -11.12 -0.33 1.04
C THR A 37 -11.74 -0.73 -0.31
N ILE A 38 -12.48 0.17 -0.95
CA ILE A 38 -13.05 -0.08 -2.29
C ILE A 38 -11.93 -0.35 -3.30
N LYS A 39 -10.88 0.50 -3.30
CA LYS A 39 -9.71 0.30 -4.17
C LYS A 39 -9.01 -1.03 -3.89
N GLY A 40 -8.92 -1.42 -2.63
CA GLY A 40 -8.34 -2.71 -2.24
C GLY A 40 -9.10 -3.90 -2.85
N PHE A 41 -10.42 -3.88 -2.86
CA PHE A 41 -11.24 -4.89 -3.55
C PHE A 41 -11.02 -4.86 -5.06
N ASN A 42 -11.02 -3.68 -5.69
CA ASN A 42 -10.75 -3.56 -7.12
C ASN A 42 -9.38 -4.17 -7.50
N LEU A 43 -8.33 -3.85 -6.75
CA LEU A 43 -6.99 -4.40 -6.98
C LEU A 43 -6.89 -5.90 -6.70
N ALA A 44 -7.57 -6.37 -5.64
CA ALA A 44 -7.63 -7.79 -5.31
C ALA A 44 -8.28 -8.61 -6.44
N ASP A 45 -9.36 -8.11 -7.01
CA ASP A 45 -10.05 -8.71 -8.14
C ASP A 45 -9.21 -8.63 -9.43
N LYS A 46 -8.66 -7.44 -9.75
CA LYS A 46 -7.82 -7.19 -10.93
C LYS A 46 -6.63 -8.15 -11.01
N TYR A 47 -5.92 -8.33 -9.90
CA TYR A 47 -4.69 -9.12 -9.86
C TYR A 47 -4.88 -10.52 -9.28
N ARG A 48 -6.10 -10.88 -8.89
CA ARG A 48 -6.38 -12.15 -8.20
C ARG A 48 -5.39 -12.40 -7.06
N MET A 49 -5.37 -11.51 -6.09
CA MET A 49 -4.51 -11.61 -4.91
C MET A 49 -5.14 -10.91 -3.70
N THR A 50 -4.57 -11.15 -2.54
CA THR A 50 -5.02 -10.50 -1.30
C THR A 50 -4.59 -9.03 -1.29
N SER A 51 -5.48 -8.16 -0.84
CA SER A 51 -5.16 -6.80 -0.43
C SER A 51 -5.39 -6.62 1.08
N MET A 52 -4.68 -5.68 1.67
CA MET A 52 -4.75 -5.36 3.09
C MET A 52 -4.90 -3.86 3.27
N ILE A 53 -5.80 -3.44 4.16
CA ILE A 53 -5.84 -2.08 4.68
C ILE A 53 -5.08 -2.08 6.00
N LEU A 54 -3.97 -1.35 6.05
CA LEU A 54 -3.13 -1.23 7.24
C LEU A 54 -3.32 0.16 7.84
N ALA A 55 -4.08 0.23 8.92
CA ALA A 55 -4.37 1.48 9.65
C ALA A 55 -3.93 1.36 11.11
N ASP A 56 -3.52 2.47 11.69
CA ASP A 56 -3.20 2.54 13.11
C ASP A 56 -4.45 2.77 13.99
N GLY A 57 -4.29 2.53 15.30
CA GLY A 57 -5.38 2.65 16.25
C GLY A 57 -5.95 4.07 16.41
N THR A 58 -5.22 5.11 16.03
CA THR A 58 -5.72 6.49 16.07
C THR A 58 -6.75 6.70 14.97
N ILE A 59 -6.39 6.37 13.72
CA ILE A 59 -7.32 6.46 12.58
C ILE A 59 -8.54 5.57 12.81
N GLY A 60 -8.34 4.35 13.35
CA GLY A 60 -9.42 3.41 13.64
C GLY A 60 -10.43 3.90 14.70
N GLN A 61 -10.07 4.90 15.50
CA GLN A 61 -10.93 5.51 16.54
C GLN A 61 -11.46 6.90 16.15
N MET A 62 -10.99 7.47 15.05
CA MET A 62 -11.44 8.80 14.60
C MET A 62 -12.85 8.75 14.02
N MET A 63 -13.57 9.86 14.18
CA MET A 63 -14.85 10.11 13.54
C MET A 63 -14.70 11.34 12.63
N GLU A 64 -14.82 11.12 11.34
CA GLU A 64 -14.81 12.16 10.31
C GLU A 64 -15.99 11.91 9.36
N PRO A 65 -16.58 12.94 8.75
CA PRO A 65 -17.59 12.73 7.72
C PRO A 65 -16.97 12.03 6.50
N ILE A 66 -17.71 11.12 5.87
CA ILE A 66 -17.31 10.42 4.65
C ILE A 66 -18.35 10.58 3.56
N SER A 67 -17.91 10.55 2.29
CA SER A 67 -18.74 10.47 1.11
C SER A 67 -18.37 9.23 0.29
N PHE A 68 -19.37 8.65 -0.38
CA PHE A 68 -19.19 7.57 -1.35
C PHE A 68 -19.50 8.03 -2.79
N GLU A 69 -19.71 9.34 -3.02
CA GLU A 69 -20.07 9.88 -4.33
C GLU A 69 -19.00 9.62 -5.39
N ASP A 70 -17.73 9.61 -5.00
CA ASP A 70 -16.59 9.35 -5.89
C ASP A 70 -16.08 7.89 -5.82
N ALA A 71 -16.91 6.97 -5.33
CA ALA A 71 -16.52 5.59 -5.18
C ALA A 71 -16.48 4.87 -6.54
N GLU A 72 -15.29 4.60 -7.06
CA GLU A 72 -15.08 3.84 -8.29
C GLU A 72 -15.12 2.35 -8.00
N ILE A 73 -16.24 1.70 -8.33
CA ILE A 73 -16.38 0.23 -8.22
C ILE A 73 -16.10 -0.36 -9.60
N GLU A 74 -15.01 -1.09 -9.70
CA GLU A 74 -14.60 -1.77 -10.93
C GLU A 74 -15.11 -3.23 -10.92
N SER A 75 -15.45 -3.74 -12.10
CA SER A 75 -15.87 -5.14 -12.26
C SER A 75 -14.88 -5.88 -13.16
N TYR A 76 -14.43 -7.03 -12.68
CA TYR A 76 -13.50 -7.89 -13.40
C TYR A 76 -14.12 -9.26 -13.64
N ASP A 77 -13.87 -9.84 -14.82
CA ASP A 77 -14.26 -11.22 -15.09
C ASP A 77 -13.46 -12.18 -14.20
N LYS A 78 -14.18 -13.10 -13.55
CA LYS A 78 -13.62 -14.06 -12.59
C LYS A 78 -13.91 -15.50 -13.01
N PRO A 79 -13.40 -15.96 -14.15
CA PRO A 79 -13.68 -17.31 -14.66
C PRO A 79 -13.19 -18.42 -13.71
N TRP A 80 -12.30 -18.10 -12.79
CA TRP A 80 -11.76 -18.97 -11.76
C TRP A 80 -12.66 -19.10 -10.51
N ALA A 81 -13.69 -18.24 -10.37
CA ALA A 81 -14.50 -18.17 -9.15
C ALA A 81 -15.34 -19.45 -8.93
N LEU A 82 -15.61 -19.74 -7.65
CA LEU A 82 -16.37 -20.91 -7.24
C LEU A 82 -17.88 -20.59 -7.21
N THR A 83 -18.43 -20.23 -8.36
CA THR A 83 -19.84 -19.80 -8.51
C THR A 83 -20.82 -20.94 -8.76
N GLY A 84 -20.37 -22.19 -8.61
CA GLY A 84 -21.13 -23.37 -9.03
C GLY A 84 -20.95 -23.70 -10.50
N THR A 85 -21.46 -24.85 -10.96
CA THR A 85 -21.28 -25.32 -12.34
C THR A 85 -22.56 -25.25 -13.17
N GLY A 86 -23.74 -25.20 -12.52
CA GLY A 86 -25.03 -25.36 -13.20
C GLY A 86 -25.14 -26.65 -14.00
N MET A 87 -24.23 -27.62 -13.81
CA MET A 87 -24.01 -28.82 -14.66
C MET A 87 -23.59 -28.49 -16.11
N GLU A 88 -23.23 -27.24 -16.39
CA GLU A 88 -22.87 -26.77 -17.75
C GLU A 88 -21.37 -26.77 -18.00
N ARG A 89 -20.55 -26.79 -16.93
CA ARG A 89 -19.09 -26.75 -17.00
C ARG A 89 -18.43 -27.63 -15.93
N LYS A 90 -17.11 -27.86 -16.07
CA LYS A 90 -16.30 -28.51 -15.03
C LYS A 90 -16.14 -27.62 -13.80
N HIS A 91 -15.88 -28.22 -12.63
CA HIS A 91 -15.54 -27.52 -11.41
C HIS A 91 -14.27 -26.70 -11.55
N ASN A 92 -14.29 -25.48 -11.03
CA ASN A 92 -13.06 -24.74 -10.76
C ASN A 92 -12.40 -25.30 -9.50
N ILE A 93 -11.09 -25.45 -9.55
CA ILE A 93 -10.28 -25.86 -8.40
C ILE A 93 -9.40 -24.70 -8.01
N VAL A 94 -9.58 -24.21 -6.77
CA VAL A 94 -8.75 -23.14 -6.19
C VAL A 94 -8.00 -23.74 -5.01
N ASN A 95 -6.71 -23.94 -5.19
CA ASN A 95 -5.84 -24.48 -4.14
C ASN A 95 -4.42 -23.87 -4.29
N SER A 96 -3.59 -24.05 -3.26
CA SER A 96 -2.19 -23.63 -3.23
C SER A 96 -1.22 -24.80 -3.12
N LEU A 97 -1.71 -26.04 -3.25
CA LEU A 97 -0.90 -27.26 -3.10
C LEU A 97 -0.34 -27.67 -4.46
N TYR A 98 0.97 -27.56 -4.61
CA TYR A 98 1.74 -28.01 -5.76
C TYR A 98 2.79 -29.03 -5.28
N LEU A 99 2.56 -30.33 -5.57
CA LEU A 99 3.45 -31.39 -5.11
C LEU A 99 4.63 -31.66 -6.04
N LYS A 100 4.54 -31.22 -7.29
CA LYS A 100 5.62 -31.36 -8.26
C LYS A 100 6.53 -30.14 -8.21
N PRO A 101 7.83 -30.30 -7.97
CA PRO A 101 8.76 -29.17 -7.82
C PRO A 101 8.79 -28.23 -9.03
N ASP A 102 8.81 -28.77 -10.24
CA ASP A 102 8.81 -28.01 -11.49
C ASP A 102 7.53 -27.19 -11.70
N GLU A 103 6.39 -27.72 -11.25
CA GLU A 103 5.12 -26.99 -11.29
C GLU A 103 5.09 -25.85 -10.28
N LEU A 104 5.58 -26.09 -9.05
CA LEU A 104 5.71 -25.07 -8.02
C LEU A 104 6.65 -23.94 -8.44
N GLU A 105 7.82 -24.28 -9.00
CA GLU A 105 8.79 -23.31 -9.50
C GLU A 105 8.18 -22.43 -10.59
N ARG A 106 7.57 -23.02 -11.61
CA ARG A 106 6.87 -22.27 -12.67
C ARG A 106 5.81 -21.33 -12.13
N THR A 107 5.04 -21.78 -11.13
CA THR A 107 4.00 -20.96 -10.49
C THR A 107 4.62 -19.78 -9.75
N ASN A 108 5.75 -19.97 -9.08
CA ASN A 108 6.47 -18.90 -8.40
C ASN A 108 7.00 -17.86 -9.40
N PHE A 109 7.63 -18.27 -10.51
CA PHE A 109 8.06 -17.33 -11.55
C PHE A 109 6.89 -16.51 -12.10
N ALA A 110 5.79 -17.15 -12.45
CA ALA A 110 4.59 -16.46 -12.92
C ALA A 110 4.03 -15.45 -11.89
N ARG A 111 4.10 -15.80 -10.60
CA ARG A 111 3.71 -14.91 -9.50
C ARG A 111 4.62 -13.68 -9.42
N PHE A 112 5.94 -13.86 -9.54
CA PHE A 112 6.88 -12.75 -9.49
C PHE A 112 6.78 -11.82 -10.70
N GLU A 113 6.47 -12.32 -11.89
CA GLU A 113 6.17 -11.45 -13.05
C GLU A 113 4.90 -10.60 -12.81
N LYS A 114 3.87 -11.18 -12.17
CA LYS A 114 2.70 -10.41 -11.74
C LYS A 114 3.08 -9.33 -10.72
N TYR A 115 3.96 -9.63 -9.75
CA TYR A 115 4.42 -8.65 -8.76
C TYR A 115 5.16 -7.48 -9.41
N LYS A 116 6.02 -7.71 -10.39
CA LYS A 116 6.67 -6.64 -11.16
C LYS A 116 5.65 -5.72 -11.82
N THR A 117 4.63 -6.31 -12.46
CA THR A 117 3.54 -5.54 -13.08
C THR A 117 2.82 -4.67 -12.07
N ILE A 118 2.57 -5.17 -10.87
CA ILE A 118 1.92 -4.42 -9.78
C ILE A 118 2.85 -3.30 -9.26
N GLU A 119 4.13 -3.60 -9.05
CA GLU A 119 5.11 -2.60 -8.61
C GLU A 119 5.26 -1.43 -9.62
N GLU A 120 5.11 -1.72 -10.89
CA GLU A 120 5.19 -0.70 -11.95
C GLU A 120 3.95 0.20 -12.02
N ASN A 121 2.76 -0.35 -11.76
CA ASN A 121 1.51 0.31 -12.09
C ASN A 121 0.69 0.76 -10.88
N GLU A 122 0.87 0.17 -9.69
CA GLU A 122 -0.03 0.36 -8.57
C GLU A 122 0.63 1.05 -7.35
N ALA A 123 1.87 1.51 -7.49
CA ALA A 123 2.53 2.26 -6.44
C ALA A 123 1.93 3.67 -6.31
N LEU A 124 1.26 3.93 -5.19
CA LEU A 124 0.54 5.18 -4.93
C LEU A 124 1.22 5.98 -3.82
N TYR A 125 1.26 7.29 -4.01
CA TYR A 125 1.79 8.22 -3.01
C TYR A 125 1.14 9.60 -3.15
N GLU A 126 1.28 10.41 -2.11
CA GLU A 126 0.99 11.84 -2.11
C GLU A 126 2.30 12.60 -1.97
N ALA A 127 2.52 13.61 -2.82
CA ALA A 127 3.61 14.58 -2.67
C ALA A 127 3.03 15.90 -2.15
N TYR A 128 3.59 16.42 -1.06
CA TYR A 128 3.17 17.69 -0.47
C TYR A 128 4.33 18.64 -0.36
N ARG A 129 4.26 19.77 -1.04
CA ARG A 129 5.27 20.85 -1.06
C ARG A 129 6.67 20.36 -1.44
N MET A 130 6.77 19.49 -2.46
CA MET A 130 8.03 18.93 -2.93
C MET A 130 8.72 19.80 -3.99
N GLU A 131 8.06 20.83 -4.56
CA GLU A 131 8.51 21.58 -5.73
C GLU A 131 9.89 22.25 -5.57
N ASP A 132 10.18 22.72 -4.36
CA ASP A 132 11.44 23.39 -4.01
C ASP A 132 12.09 22.81 -2.74
N ALA A 133 11.68 21.60 -2.35
CA ALA A 133 12.14 20.98 -1.12
C ALA A 133 13.63 20.63 -1.18
N GLU A 134 14.35 20.96 -0.10
CA GLU A 134 15.72 20.54 0.15
C GLU A 134 15.80 19.37 1.14
N ILE A 135 14.72 19.14 1.88
CA ILE A 135 14.55 18.02 2.80
C ILE A 135 13.22 17.35 2.47
N CYS A 136 13.20 16.03 2.38
CA CYS A 136 11.99 15.24 2.18
C CYS A 136 11.68 14.45 3.45
N VAL A 137 10.52 14.71 4.03
CA VAL A 137 9.94 13.83 5.08
C VAL A 137 9.22 12.69 4.40
N VAL A 138 9.38 11.47 4.91
CA VAL A 138 8.63 10.28 4.46
C VAL A 138 7.84 9.74 5.65
N ALA A 139 6.54 9.64 5.51
CA ALA A 139 5.65 9.17 6.56
C ALA A 139 4.36 8.60 5.97
N PHE A 140 3.74 7.62 6.64
CA PHE A 140 2.46 7.05 6.23
C PHE A 140 1.43 7.07 7.37
N GLY A 141 0.16 6.82 7.06
CA GLY A 141 -0.91 6.75 8.05
C GLY A 141 -1.03 8.02 8.89
N ILE A 142 -1.29 7.87 10.19
CA ILE A 142 -1.42 9.02 11.12
C ILE A 142 -0.12 9.82 11.23
N ALA A 143 1.05 9.17 11.16
CA ALA A 143 2.34 9.85 11.21
C ALA A 143 2.47 10.87 10.08
N SER A 144 1.92 10.59 8.89
CA SER A 144 1.94 11.54 7.77
C SER A 144 1.08 12.79 8.01
N ARG A 145 -0.03 12.68 8.74
CA ARG A 145 -0.85 13.84 9.13
C ARG A 145 -0.11 14.77 10.08
N VAL A 146 0.59 14.19 11.06
CA VAL A 146 1.44 14.96 11.98
C VAL A 146 2.60 15.59 11.22
N ALA A 147 3.28 14.83 10.36
CA ALA A 147 4.38 15.31 9.53
C ALA A 147 3.95 16.45 8.59
N LYS A 148 2.74 16.39 8.02
CA LYS A 148 2.20 17.45 7.17
C LYS A 148 2.08 18.79 7.89
N ASN A 149 1.64 18.78 9.15
CA ASN A 149 1.59 19.95 10.00
C ASN A 149 3.01 20.47 10.35
N ALA A 150 3.92 19.56 10.67
CA ALA A 150 5.32 19.90 10.93
C ALA A 150 6.01 20.55 9.70
N VAL A 151 5.76 20.01 8.51
CA VAL A 151 6.23 20.60 7.23
C VAL A 151 5.69 22.01 7.06
N ALA A 152 4.39 22.23 7.32
CA ALA A 152 3.79 23.56 7.21
C ALA A 152 4.42 24.56 8.19
N ALA A 153 4.66 24.15 9.45
CA ALA A 153 5.31 24.97 10.46
C ALA A 153 6.76 25.29 10.09
N ALA A 154 7.56 24.30 9.70
CA ALA A 154 8.96 24.51 9.30
C ALA A 154 9.09 25.45 8.09
N ARG A 155 8.16 25.35 7.13
CA ARG A 155 8.12 26.27 5.99
C ARG A 155 7.78 27.70 6.38
N SER A 156 6.96 27.91 7.42
CA SER A 156 6.72 29.28 7.93
C SER A 156 7.96 29.92 8.55
N GLU A 157 8.94 29.10 8.96
CA GLU A 157 10.25 29.51 9.44
C GLU A 157 11.33 29.58 8.33
N GLY A 158 10.92 29.37 7.07
CA GLY A 158 11.82 29.46 5.91
C GLY A 158 12.56 28.17 5.55
N VAL A 159 12.25 27.03 6.20
CA VAL A 159 12.89 25.76 5.87
C VAL A 159 12.22 25.13 4.65
N LYS A 160 12.98 24.81 3.61
CA LYS A 160 12.48 24.16 2.40
C LYS A 160 12.34 22.66 2.61
N VAL A 161 11.25 22.26 3.23
CA VAL A 161 10.93 20.87 3.51
C VAL A 161 9.63 20.46 2.83
N GLY A 162 9.59 19.25 2.29
CA GLY A 162 8.39 18.63 1.70
C GLY A 162 8.10 17.28 2.32
N LEU A 163 7.00 16.65 1.92
CA LEU A 163 6.59 15.34 2.39
C LEU A 163 6.23 14.45 1.19
N ILE A 164 6.74 13.23 1.19
CA ILE A 164 6.22 12.12 0.41
C ILE A 164 5.53 11.15 1.36
N ARG A 165 4.24 10.92 1.12
CA ARG A 165 3.43 9.98 1.87
C ARG A 165 3.14 8.74 1.01
N PRO A 166 3.74 7.58 1.29
CA PRO A 166 3.28 6.34 0.70
C PRO A 166 1.81 6.08 1.04
N ILE A 167 0.98 5.81 0.02
CA ILE A 167 -0.40 5.33 0.15
C ILE A 167 -0.39 3.80 0.05
N THR A 168 0.38 3.26 -0.89
CA THR A 168 0.74 1.84 -0.89
C THR A 168 2.04 1.64 -0.12
N LEU A 169 2.04 0.67 0.79
CA LEU A 169 3.25 0.21 1.48
C LEU A 169 3.86 -0.99 0.75
N TRP A 170 3.04 -1.77 0.07
CA TRP A 170 3.44 -2.66 -0.99
C TRP A 170 2.39 -2.58 -2.13
N PRO A 171 2.79 -2.26 -3.35
CA PRO A 171 4.15 -1.90 -3.79
C PRO A 171 4.59 -0.55 -3.24
N PHE A 172 5.84 -0.45 -2.80
CA PHE A 172 6.40 0.78 -2.26
C PHE A 172 6.72 1.78 -3.38
N PRO A 173 6.47 3.10 -3.22
CA PRO A 173 6.64 4.10 -4.29
C PRO A 173 8.10 4.50 -4.53
N LYS A 174 8.96 3.53 -4.83
CA LYS A 174 10.42 3.70 -5.02
C LYS A 174 10.78 4.73 -6.09
N LYS A 175 9.97 4.82 -7.17
CA LYS A 175 10.21 5.79 -8.25
C LYS A 175 10.11 7.23 -7.75
N ALA A 176 9.08 7.53 -6.94
CA ALA A 176 8.89 8.87 -6.39
C ALA A 176 10.05 9.29 -5.46
N LEU A 177 10.51 8.36 -4.62
CA LEU A 177 11.65 8.63 -3.72
C LEU A 177 12.96 8.80 -4.49
N ARG A 178 13.21 8.00 -5.53
CA ARG A 178 14.38 8.17 -6.41
C ARG A 178 14.38 9.53 -7.11
N GLN A 179 13.23 9.97 -7.61
CA GLN A 179 13.10 11.30 -8.20
C GLN A 179 13.34 12.41 -7.16
N ALA A 180 12.78 12.26 -5.95
CA ALA A 180 13.05 13.22 -4.88
C ALA A 180 14.54 13.25 -4.49
N ALA A 181 15.24 12.12 -4.52
CA ALA A 181 16.67 12.03 -4.20
C ALA A 181 17.56 12.82 -5.15
N GLU A 182 17.12 13.12 -6.37
CA GLU A 182 17.85 13.98 -7.32
C GLU A 182 17.81 15.46 -6.90
N GLN A 183 16.85 15.84 -6.06
CA GLN A 183 16.58 17.21 -5.67
C GLN A 183 16.96 17.49 -4.21
N VAL A 184 16.59 16.60 -3.28
CA VAL A 184 16.73 16.85 -1.85
C VAL A 184 18.11 16.48 -1.33
N LYS A 185 18.54 17.17 -0.26
CA LYS A 185 19.82 16.93 0.44
C LYS A 185 19.72 15.84 1.50
N ALA A 186 18.49 15.59 2.01
CA ALA A 186 18.25 14.64 3.08
C ALA A 186 16.82 14.10 3.06
N PHE A 187 16.67 12.87 3.54
CA PHE A 187 15.39 12.26 3.88
C PHE A 187 15.26 12.12 5.38
N VAL A 188 14.04 12.25 5.88
CA VAL A 188 13.67 12.04 7.29
C VAL A 188 12.49 11.08 7.33
N SER A 189 12.70 9.84 7.79
CA SER A 189 11.61 8.89 8.03
C SER A 189 10.92 9.20 9.35
N VAL A 190 9.59 9.25 9.33
CA VAL A 190 8.76 9.47 10.53
C VAL A 190 7.77 8.31 10.67
N GLU A 191 7.99 7.48 11.67
CA GLU A 191 7.29 6.23 11.90
C GLU A 191 6.96 6.03 13.38
N LEU A 192 5.86 5.32 13.67
CA LEU A 192 5.47 4.91 15.03
C LEU A 192 5.95 3.47 15.32
N ASN A 193 7.23 3.22 15.06
CA ASN A 193 7.93 1.96 15.30
C ASN A 193 9.44 2.23 15.45
N MET A 194 10.27 1.21 15.47
CA MET A 194 11.72 1.31 15.64
C MET A 194 12.50 1.36 14.31
N GLY A 195 11.87 1.83 13.23
CA GLY A 195 12.47 1.94 11.90
C GLY A 195 12.22 0.68 11.06
N GLN A 196 11.08 0.63 10.40
CA GLN A 196 10.72 -0.46 9.49
C GLN A 196 10.57 0.03 8.05
N MET A 197 9.83 1.12 7.82
CA MET A 197 9.67 1.69 6.48
C MET A 197 10.98 2.26 5.92
N ILE A 198 11.85 2.73 6.79
CA ILE A 198 13.15 3.28 6.41
C ILE A 198 14.06 2.28 5.66
N GLU A 199 13.78 0.98 5.78
CA GLU A 199 14.52 -0.07 5.07
C GLU A 199 14.10 -0.23 3.60
N ASP A 200 12.92 0.27 3.20
CA ASP A 200 12.41 0.25 1.83
C ASP A 200 12.91 1.42 0.99
#